data_0588ab966890c79d62ed454a4170a227
#
_entry.id   0588ab966890c79d62ed454a4170a227
#
_cell.length_a   1.000
_cell.length_b   1.000
_cell.length_c   1.000
_cell.angle_alpha   90.00
_cell.angle_beta   90.00
_cell.angle_gamma   90.00
#
_symmetry.space_group_name_H-M   'P 1'
#
loop_
_entity.id
_entity.type
_entity.pdbx_description
1 polymer ?
#
loop_
_entity_poly.entity_id
_entity_poly.type
_entity_poly.pdbx_seq_one_letter_code
_entity_poly.pdbx_strand_id
1 'polypeptide(L)'
;MIHFGKWVVKHKVLILVIAVLLLVPSAFGYFHTRVNYDILNYLPDDIETMKGQEIMVDEFGTGAFSMCVVEGMSDKDISAMRKEMCKVEGVKDVLWYDSFMDLSVPIDLLPDSIKDVFVNKDANSTIMFVLYPNSISADETMEAIENLRKVMNKHCFLSGMSAVVTDTKNLSNKETPIYVLIAVILSTIVLALAMDSAIIPVFFLLSIGMAIVYNLGTNVFKGEISYVTQALAAVLQLGVTMDYSIFLWHSYED
;
A
#
# COMPACT_ATOMS: atom_id res chain seq x y z
N MET A 1 -3.75 -43.92 6.46
CA MET A 1 -4.54 -42.93 5.69
C MET A 1 -6.04 -43.26 5.71
N ILE A 2 -6.47 -44.51 5.43
CA ILE A 2 -7.91 -44.88 5.38
C ILE A 2 -8.67 -44.60 6.69
N HIS A 3 -8.06 -44.85 7.86
CA HIS A 3 -8.67 -44.55 9.15
C HIS A 3 -8.92 -43.06 9.41
N PHE A 4 -7.97 -42.21 8.97
CA PHE A 4 -8.13 -40.76 9.08
C PHE A 4 -9.25 -40.22 8.20
N GLY A 5 -9.34 -40.68 6.94
CA GLY A 5 -10.42 -40.32 6.03
C GLY A 5 -11.80 -40.71 6.58
N LYS A 6 -11.93 -41.92 7.12
CA LYS A 6 -13.20 -42.36 7.77
C LYS A 6 -13.56 -41.54 9.00
N TRP A 7 -12.56 -41.11 9.78
CA TRP A 7 -12.76 -40.23 10.93
C TRP A 7 -13.27 -38.84 10.50
N VAL A 8 -12.63 -38.23 9.46
CA VAL A 8 -13.08 -36.95 8.90
C VAL A 8 -14.53 -37.01 8.40
N VAL A 9 -14.88 -38.05 7.63
CA VAL A 9 -16.22 -38.20 7.12
C VAL A 9 -17.25 -38.40 8.28
N LYS A 10 -16.88 -39.12 9.32
CA LYS A 10 -17.75 -39.31 10.50
C LYS A 10 -17.99 -37.98 11.26
N HIS A 11 -17.01 -37.08 11.29
CA HIS A 11 -17.08 -35.82 12.03
C HIS A 11 -17.26 -34.59 11.13
N LYS A 12 -17.72 -34.78 9.88
CA LYS A 12 -17.81 -33.70 8.87
C LYS A 12 -18.56 -32.47 9.35
N VAL A 13 -19.67 -32.63 10.07
CA VAL A 13 -20.49 -31.52 10.59
C VAL A 13 -19.71 -30.75 11.67
N LEU A 14 -19.06 -31.47 12.59
CA LEU A 14 -18.24 -30.83 13.63
C LEU A 14 -17.07 -30.03 13.03
N ILE A 15 -16.38 -30.60 12.05
CA ILE A 15 -15.27 -29.93 11.35
C ILE A 15 -15.76 -28.66 10.65
N LEU A 16 -16.90 -28.74 9.97
CA LEU A 16 -17.50 -27.59 9.27
C LEU A 16 -17.93 -26.50 10.26
N VAL A 17 -18.54 -26.87 11.40
CA VAL A 17 -18.89 -25.89 12.44
C VAL A 17 -17.64 -25.22 13.02
N ILE A 18 -16.59 -25.98 13.32
CA ILE A 18 -15.32 -25.41 13.81
C ILE A 18 -14.71 -24.46 12.75
N ALA A 19 -14.71 -24.86 11.48
CA ALA A 19 -14.21 -24.01 10.40
C ALA A 19 -14.99 -22.69 10.34
N VAL A 20 -16.33 -22.74 10.34
CA VAL A 20 -17.14 -21.51 10.33
C VAL A 20 -16.90 -20.65 11.58
N LEU A 21 -16.77 -21.26 12.76
CA LEU A 21 -16.46 -20.52 14.00
C LEU A 21 -15.09 -19.83 13.95
N LEU A 22 -14.09 -20.46 13.32
CA LEU A 22 -12.74 -19.86 13.17
C LEU A 22 -12.71 -18.70 12.18
N LEU A 23 -13.72 -18.54 11.31
CA LEU A 23 -13.81 -17.36 10.44
C LEU A 23 -13.94 -16.05 11.24
N VAL A 24 -14.64 -16.07 12.37
CA VAL A 24 -14.87 -14.88 13.19
C VAL A 24 -13.54 -14.28 13.70
N PRO A 25 -12.70 -15.03 14.44
CA PRO A 25 -11.41 -14.49 14.88
C PRO A 25 -10.47 -14.19 13.72
N SER A 26 -10.52 -14.94 12.61
CA SER A 26 -9.70 -14.68 11.44
C SER A 26 -10.12 -13.39 10.72
N ALA A 27 -11.41 -13.13 10.57
CA ALA A 27 -11.91 -11.87 10.02
C ALA A 27 -11.49 -10.68 10.92
N PHE A 28 -11.63 -10.84 12.24
CA PHE A 28 -11.16 -9.84 13.19
C PHE A 28 -9.65 -9.59 13.04
N GLY A 29 -8.84 -10.64 12.93
CA GLY A 29 -7.40 -10.55 12.71
C GLY A 29 -7.07 -9.82 11.40
N TYR A 30 -7.79 -10.09 10.32
CA TYR A 30 -7.61 -9.41 9.03
C TYR A 30 -7.78 -7.89 9.14
N PHE A 31 -8.83 -7.43 9.81
CA PHE A 31 -9.07 -5.99 9.98
C PHE A 31 -8.09 -5.30 10.92
N HIS A 32 -7.41 -6.04 11.80
CA HIS A 32 -6.43 -5.50 12.75
C HIS A 32 -4.98 -5.66 12.29
N THR A 33 -4.74 -6.36 11.19
CA THR A 33 -3.41 -6.49 10.60
C THR A 33 -3.10 -5.25 9.77
N ARG A 34 -2.01 -4.54 10.10
CA ARG A 34 -1.53 -3.39 9.33
C ARG A 34 -0.94 -3.88 7.99
N VAL A 35 -1.27 -3.19 6.91
CA VAL A 35 -0.64 -3.43 5.61
C VAL A 35 0.54 -2.47 5.46
N ASN A 36 1.74 -3.01 5.33
CA ASN A 36 2.96 -2.24 5.16
C ASN A 36 3.26 -2.03 3.67
N TYR A 37 3.36 -0.78 3.27
CA TYR A 37 3.69 -0.35 1.91
C TYR A 37 5.15 0.06 1.75
N ASP A 38 5.95 0.04 2.84
CA ASP A 38 7.34 0.45 2.83
C ASP A 38 8.25 -0.69 2.36
N ILE A 39 8.91 -0.46 1.24
CA ILE A 39 9.89 -1.41 0.71
C ILE A 39 11.16 -1.41 1.57
N LEU A 40 11.47 -0.31 2.25
CA LEU A 40 12.66 -0.19 3.09
C LEU A 40 12.62 -1.12 4.30
N ASN A 41 11.44 -1.43 4.83
CA ASN A 41 11.26 -2.36 5.95
C ASN A 41 11.73 -3.81 5.67
N TYR A 42 12.03 -4.12 4.42
CA TYR A 42 12.57 -5.44 4.04
C TYR A 42 14.09 -5.44 3.89
N LEU A 43 14.72 -4.29 4.08
CA LEU A 43 16.17 -4.16 4.06
C LEU A 43 16.74 -4.49 5.45
N PRO A 44 17.93 -5.12 5.53
CA PRO A 44 18.61 -5.32 6.79
C PRO A 44 18.95 -3.98 7.47
N ASP A 45 18.82 -3.94 8.81
CA ASP A 45 19.06 -2.70 9.59
C ASP A 45 20.53 -2.25 9.58
N ASP A 46 21.45 -3.13 9.23
CA ASP A 46 22.89 -2.89 9.27
C ASP A 46 23.44 -2.17 8.03
N ILE A 47 22.65 -1.99 6.97
CA ILE A 47 23.07 -1.29 5.76
C ILE A 47 23.13 0.22 5.96
N GLU A 48 23.99 0.89 5.17
CA GLU A 48 24.21 2.34 5.24
C GLU A 48 22.92 3.16 5.07
N THR A 49 22.04 2.73 4.16
CA THR A 49 20.76 3.41 3.90
C THR A 49 19.87 3.46 5.15
N MET A 50 19.80 2.35 5.90
CA MET A 50 18.97 2.29 7.12
C MET A 50 19.57 3.12 8.24
N LYS A 51 20.90 3.08 8.42
CA LYS A 51 21.62 3.95 9.36
C LYS A 51 21.45 5.43 9.02
N GLY A 52 21.52 5.78 7.73
CA GLY A 52 21.26 7.14 7.26
C GLY A 52 19.83 7.60 7.56
N GLN A 53 18.85 6.72 7.39
CA GLN A 53 17.45 6.99 7.72
C GLN A 53 17.26 7.22 9.22
N GLU A 54 17.87 6.42 10.06
CA GLU A 54 17.84 6.57 11.53
C GLU A 54 18.42 7.94 11.96
N ILE A 55 19.59 8.31 11.43
CA ILE A 55 20.20 9.62 11.68
C ILE A 55 19.27 10.76 11.22
N MET A 56 18.61 10.63 10.06
CA MET A 56 17.68 11.64 9.56
C MET A 56 16.47 11.82 10.50
N VAL A 57 15.98 10.75 11.09
CA VAL A 57 14.88 10.80 12.06
C VAL A 57 15.35 11.39 13.38
N ASP A 58 16.43 10.86 13.95
CA ASP A 58 16.85 11.16 15.32
C ASP A 58 17.52 12.53 15.44
N GLU A 59 18.41 12.88 14.52
CA GLU A 59 19.18 14.13 14.60
C GLU A 59 18.48 15.29 13.89
N PHE A 60 17.78 15.02 12.78
CA PHE A 60 17.12 16.05 11.98
C PHE A 60 15.61 16.07 12.17
N GLY A 61 15.02 15.09 12.86
CA GLY A 61 13.58 14.97 13.08
C GLY A 61 12.80 14.88 11.76
N THR A 62 13.39 14.33 10.70
CA THR A 62 12.80 14.22 9.37
C THR A 62 12.86 12.77 8.92
N GLY A 63 11.71 12.11 8.93
CA GLY A 63 11.59 10.70 8.54
C GLY A 63 11.33 10.49 7.04
N ALA A 64 10.78 11.51 6.38
CA ALA A 64 10.43 11.44 4.97
C ALA A 64 10.41 12.82 4.31
N PHE A 65 10.48 12.85 2.99
CA PHE A 65 10.28 14.07 2.21
C PHE A 65 9.61 13.78 0.87
N SER A 66 8.96 14.81 0.31
CA SER A 66 8.43 14.83 -1.04
C SER A 66 8.92 16.07 -1.79
N MET A 67 8.92 16.00 -3.11
CA MET A 67 9.17 17.12 -4.00
C MET A 67 7.87 17.60 -4.61
N CYS A 68 7.58 18.90 -4.48
CA CYS A 68 6.44 19.51 -5.13
C CYS A 68 6.94 20.38 -6.29
N VAL A 69 6.66 19.94 -7.51
CA VAL A 69 6.93 20.71 -8.72
C VAL A 69 5.76 21.65 -9.00
N VAL A 70 6.03 22.92 -9.23
CA VAL A 70 5.03 23.94 -9.54
C VAL A 70 5.33 24.56 -10.89
N GLU A 71 4.35 24.63 -11.77
CA GLU A 71 4.49 25.16 -13.12
C GLU A 71 3.61 26.40 -13.33
N GLY A 72 4.17 27.44 -13.96
CA GLY A 72 3.43 28.58 -14.45
C GLY A 72 2.71 29.45 -13.40
N MET A 73 3.14 29.40 -12.13
CA MET A 73 2.60 30.24 -11.07
C MET A 73 3.55 31.41 -10.76
N SER A 74 2.97 32.51 -10.23
CA SER A 74 3.78 33.63 -9.72
C SER A 74 4.44 33.28 -8.38
N ASP A 75 5.63 33.82 -8.09
CA ASP A 75 6.35 33.61 -6.83
C ASP A 75 5.50 33.97 -5.59
N LYS A 76 4.67 35.01 -5.72
CA LYS A 76 3.75 35.43 -4.66
C LYS A 76 2.68 34.34 -4.36
N ASP A 77 2.13 33.73 -5.39
CA ASP A 77 1.11 32.69 -5.25
C ASP A 77 1.74 31.40 -4.72
N ILE A 78 2.96 31.07 -5.16
CA ILE A 78 3.75 29.93 -4.66
C ILE A 78 4.03 30.10 -3.17
N SER A 79 4.52 31.28 -2.73
CA SER A 79 4.76 31.55 -1.31
C SER A 79 3.49 31.50 -0.47
N ALA A 80 2.36 31.99 -1.00
CA ALA A 80 1.07 31.88 -0.31
C ALA A 80 0.67 30.42 -0.15
N MET A 81 0.76 29.64 -1.21
CA MET A 81 0.46 28.20 -1.20
C MET A 81 1.40 27.43 -0.25
N ARG A 82 2.72 27.71 -0.26
CA ARG A 82 3.69 27.13 0.68
C ARG A 82 3.25 27.33 2.14
N LYS A 83 2.80 28.52 2.47
CA LYS A 83 2.33 28.85 3.84
C LYS A 83 1.07 28.04 4.22
N GLU A 84 0.19 27.76 3.28
CA GLU A 84 -0.95 26.88 3.52
C GLU A 84 -0.53 25.41 3.63
N MET A 85 0.44 24.96 2.82
CA MET A 85 1.00 23.62 2.91
C MET A 85 1.67 23.37 4.28
N CYS A 86 2.39 24.35 4.85
CA CYS A 86 2.98 24.25 6.17
C CYS A 86 1.95 24.12 7.32
N LYS A 87 0.67 24.45 7.08
CA LYS A 87 -0.40 24.29 8.09
C LYS A 87 -1.04 22.90 8.07
N VAL A 88 -0.71 22.09 7.07
CA VAL A 88 -1.26 20.74 6.94
C VAL A 88 -0.69 19.87 8.07
N GLU A 89 -1.56 19.20 8.79
CA GLU A 89 -1.16 18.27 9.86
C GLU A 89 -0.29 17.15 9.30
N GLY A 90 0.79 16.82 10.00
CA GLY A 90 1.78 15.83 9.54
C GLY A 90 2.87 16.40 8.61
N VAL A 91 2.78 17.67 8.22
CA VAL A 91 3.86 18.38 7.52
C VAL A 91 4.75 19.06 8.55
N LYS A 92 6.06 18.80 8.48
CA LYS A 92 7.05 19.44 9.35
C LYS A 92 7.42 20.82 8.85
N ASP A 93 7.75 20.92 7.58
CA ASP A 93 8.12 22.18 6.91
C ASP A 93 8.04 22.01 5.38
N VAL A 94 7.97 23.14 4.68
CA VAL A 94 8.05 23.20 3.22
C VAL A 94 9.16 24.16 2.83
N LEU A 95 10.25 23.63 2.30
CA LEU A 95 11.43 24.39 1.91
C LEU A 95 11.30 24.84 0.46
N TRP A 96 11.46 26.13 0.27
CA TRP A 96 11.57 26.77 -1.03
C TRP A 96 12.60 27.90 -0.91
N TYR A 97 12.98 28.55 -1.98
CA TYR A 97 14.02 29.58 -1.89
C TYR A 97 13.62 30.75 -0.97
N ASP A 98 12.30 31.04 -0.80
CA ASP A 98 11.81 32.07 0.13
C ASP A 98 11.96 31.66 1.62
N SER A 99 12.33 30.43 1.91
CA SER A 99 12.72 29.99 3.26
C SER A 99 14.11 30.50 3.66
N PHE A 100 14.92 30.89 2.68
CA PHE A 100 16.30 31.34 2.89
C PHE A 100 16.49 32.81 2.59
N MET A 101 15.63 33.43 1.77
CA MET A 101 15.73 34.82 1.34
C MET A 101 14.35 35.45 1.16
N ASP A 102 14.28 36.78 1.31
CA ASP A 102 13.05 37.54 1.07
C ASP A 102 12.72 37.56 -0.45
N LEU A 103 11.45 37.42 -0.80
CA LEU A 103 10.96 37.48 -2.19
C LEU A 103 11.22 38.81 -2.88
N SER A 104 11.56 39.87 -2.14
CA SER A 104 11.96 41.14 -2.72
C SER A 104 13.36 41.11 -3.40
N VAL A 105 14.14 40.06 -3.10
CA VAL A 105 15.45 39.86 -3.72
C VAL A 105 15.25 39.13 -5.04
N PRO A 106 15.69 39.73 -6.19
CA PRO A 106 15.59 39.04 -7.47
C PRO A 106 16.33 37.71 -7.46
N ILE A 107 15.70 36.68 -8.00
CA ILE A 107 16.24 35.31 -8.03
C ILE A 107 17.59 35.21 -8.76
N ASP A 108 17.86 36.16 -9.66
CA ASP A 108 19.13 36.26 -10.40
C ASP A 108 20.33 36.65 -9.50
N LEU A 109 20.08 37.14 -8.29
CA LEU A 109 21.11 37.44 -7.29
C LEU A 109 21.46 36.23 -6.41
N LEU A 110 20.71 35.14 -6.50
CA LEU A 110 21.03 33.89 -5.81
C LEU A 110 22.27 33.22 -6.45
N PRO A 111 23.12 32.57 -5.63
CA PRO A 111 24.16 31.69 -6.16
C PRO A 111 23.54 30.63 -7.10
N ASP A 112 24.23 30.37 -8.23
CA ASP A 112 23.73 29.41 -9.22
C ASP A 112 23.47 28.03 -8.61
N SER A 113 24.25 27.60 -7.64
CA SER A 113 24.07 26.34 -6.90
C SER A 113 22.73 26.22 -6.17
N ILE A 114 22.14 27.33 -5.74
CA ILE A 114 20.81 27.37 -5.10
C ILE A 114 19.73 27.54 -6.17
N LYS A 115 19.95 28.45 -7.10
CA LYS A 115 19.00 28.76 -8.17
C LYS A 115 18.69 27.52 -9.02
N ASP A 116 19.73 26.76 -9.40
CA ASP A 116 19.59 25.56 -10.25
C ASP A 116 18.85 24.42 -9.54
N VAL A 117 18.83 24.40 -8.21
CA VAL A 117 18.06 23.42 -7.45
C VAL A 117 16.56 23.74 -7.43
N PHE A 118 16.21 25.03 -7.30
CA PHE A 118 14.82 25.42 -7.08
C PHE A 118 14.09 25.86 -8.35
N VAL A 119 14.79 26.35 -9.37
CA VAL A 119 14.15 27.00 -10.52
C VAL A 119 14.66 26.48 -11.84
N ASN A 120 13.74 26.10 -12.71
CA ASN A 120 14.02 25.84 -14.12
C ASN A 120 13.36 26.93 -14.97
N LYS A 121 14.17 27.85 -15.51
CA LYS A 121 13.69 28.97 -16.34
C LYS A 121 13.12 28.51 -17.67
N ASP A 122 13.68 27.46 -18.27
CA ASP A 122 13.26 26.95 -19.58
C ASP A 122 11.86 26.32 -19.51
N ALA A 123 11.58 25.65 -18.39
CA ALA A 123 10.28 25.02 -18.15
C ALA A 123 9.29 25.92 -17.39
N ASN A 124 9.68 27.16 -17.01
CA ASN A 124 8.89 28.03 -16.14
C ASN A 124 8.33 27.29 -14.93
N SER A 125 9.19 26.52 -14.26
CA SER A 125 8.85 25.67 -13.13
C SER A 125 9.78 25.85 -11.95
N THR A 126 9.27 25.55 -10.77
CA THR A 126 10.04 25.57 -9.52
C THR A 126 9.76 24.32 -8.69
N ILE A 127 10.69 23.97 -7.79
CA ILE A 127 10.57 22.83 -6.90
C ILE A 127 10.54 23.31 -5.45
N MET A 128 9.64 22.73 -4.66
CA MET A 128 9.63 22.84 -3.20
C MET A 128 9.87 21.45 -2.60
N PHE A 129 10.53 21.41 -1.45
CA PHE A 129 10.74 20.19 -0.67
C PHE A 129 9.81 20.19 0.53
N VAL A 130 8.94 19.20 0.61
CA VAL A 130 8.02 19.01 1.74
C VAL A 130 8.63 17.98 2.67
N LEU A 131 8.82 18.34 3.93
CA LEU A 131 9.44 17.51 4.95
C LEU A 131 8.36 16.95 5.89
N TYR A 132 8.50 15.68 6.26
CA TYR A 132 7.62 14.99 7.21
C TYR A 132 8.41 14.47 8.39
N PRO A 133 7.84 14.51 9.62
CA PRO A 133 8.55 14.02 10.81
C PRO A 133 8.64 12.49 10.85
N ASN A 134 7.62 11.80 10.33
CA ASN A 134 7.49 10.36 10.40
C ASN A 134 8.06 9.67 9.15
N SER A 135 8.18 8.34 9.18
CA SER A 135 8.69 7.53 8.07
C SER A 135 7.80 7.62 6.82
N ILE A 136 8.34 7.17 5.69
CA ILE A 136 7.70 7.20 4.37
C ILE A 136 6.33 6.52 4.37
N SER A 137 6.18 5.42 5.11
CA SER A 137 4.98 4.59 5.17
C SER A 137 4.13 4.81 6.42
N ALA A 138 4.47 5.80 7.25
CA ALA A 138 3.66 6.17 8.40
C ALA A 138 2.28 6.66 7.93
N ASP A 139 1.23 6.27 8.64
CA ASP A 139 -0.14 6.65 8.28
C ASP A 139 -0.31 8.17 8.30
N GLU A 140 0.34 8.86 9.26
CA GLU A 140 0.35 10.32 9.36
C GLU A 140 1.02 10.98 8.16
N THR A 141 2.12 10.42 7.64
CA THR A 141 2.79 10.92 6.43
C THR A 141 1.90 10.74 5.20
N MET A 142 1.27 9.59 5.06
CA MET A 142 0.37 9.33 3.93
C MET A 142 -0.87 10.22 3.97
N GLU A 143 -1.45 10.44 5.16
CA GLU A 143 -2.58 11.36 5.35
C GLU A 143 -2.18 12.81 5.07
N ALA A 144 -1.00 13.24 5.52
CA ALA A 144 -0.46 14.55 5.19
C ALA A 144 -0.33 14.76 3.68
N ILE A 145 0.15 13.76 2.94
CA ILE A 145 0.27 13.80 1.47
C ILE A 145 -1.11 13.94 0.81
N GLU A 146 -2.11 13.20 1.28
CA GLU A 146 -3.48 13.32 0.76
C GLU A 146 -4.10 14.69 1.05
N ASN A 147 -3.85 15.25 2.24
CA ASN A 147 -4.32 16.56 2.62
C ASN A 147 -3.59 17.68 1.87
N LEU A 148 -2.27 17.54 1.64
CA LEU A 148 -1.49 18.46 0.79
C LEU A 148 -2.09 18.55 -0.62
N ARG A 149 -2.46 17.44 -1.23
CA ARG A 149 -3.09 17.40 -2.56
C ARG A 149 -4.41 18.16 -2.63
N LYS A 150 -5.11 18.32 -1.51
CA LYS A 150 -6.35 19.13 -1.44
C LYS A 150 -6.07 20.64 -1.38
N VAL A 151 -4.94 21.01 -0.80
CA VAL A 151 -4.46 22.40 -0.69
C VAL A 151 -3.78 22.85 -1.98
N MET A 152 -3.08 21.93 -2.65
CA MET A 152 -2.39 22.18 -3.92
C MET A 152 -3.38 22.42 -5.06
N ASN A 153 -2.99 23.26 -6.00
CA ASN A 153 -3.77 23.47 -7.21
C ASN A 153 -3.29 22.54 -8.36
N LYS A 154 -3.99 22.63 -9.51
CA LYS A 154 -3.72 21.78 -10.69
C LYS A 154 -2.36 22.05 -11.38
N HIS A 155 -1.63 23.08 -10.99
CA HIS A 155 -0.30 23.42 -11.49
C HIS A 155 0.82 22.82 -10.62
N CYS A 156 0.46 22.06 -9.59
CA CYS A 156 1.37 21.47 -8.62
C CYS A 156 1.34 19.96 -8.71
N PHE A 157 2.53 19.36 -8.76
CA PHE A 157 2.70 17.90 -8.86
C PHE A 157 3.57 17.44 -7.70
N LEU A 158 3.00 16.66 -6.80
CA LEU A 158 3.72 16.06 -5.69
C LEU A 158 4.37 14.75 -6.13
N SER A 159 5.68 14.62 -5.94
CA SER A 159 6.50 13.48 -6.32
C SER A 159 7.46 13.11 -5.19
N GLY A 160 8.27 12.08 -5.41
CA GLY A 160 9.20 11.56 -4.41
C GLY A 160 8.70 10.27 -3.77
N MET A 161 9.58 9.59 -3.02
CA MET A 161 9.28 8.24 -2.50
C MET A 161 8.05 8.20 -1.61
N SER A 162 7.84 9.20 -0.76
CA SER A 162 6.66 9.28 0.13
C SER A 162 5.35 9.38 -0.67
N ALA A 163 5.34 10.18 -1.75
CA ALA A 163 4.19 10.29 -2.63
C ALA A 163 3.93 8.98 -3.39
N VAL A 164 5.00 8.31 -3.87
CA VAL A 164 4.91 7.01 -4.56
C VAL A 164 4.32 5.94 -3.65
N VAL A 165 4.74 5.86 -2.39
CA VAL A 165 4.21 4.90 -1.41
C VAL A 165 2.72 5.16 -1.16
N THR A 166 2.32 6.43 -1.00
CA THR A 166 0.90 6.82 -0.84
C THR A 166 0.08 6.44 -2.07
N ASP A 167 0.59 6.71 -3.27
CA ASP A 167 -0.10 6.36 -4.53
C ASP A 167 -0.20 4.84 -4.71
N THR A 168 0.85 4.10 -4.34
CA THR A 168 0.85 2.63 -4.36
C THR A 168 -0.22 2.08 -3.42
N LYS A 169 -0.35 2.62 -2.19
CA LYS A 169 -1.41 2.26 -1.25
C LYS A 169 -2.80 2.50 -1.86
N ASN A 170 -3.02 3.69 -2.40
CA ASN A 170 -4.33 4.06 -2.94
C ASN A 170 -4.68 3.22 -4.18
N LEU A 171 -3.71 3.00 -5.06
CA LEU A 171 -3.88 2.15 -6.24
C LEU A 171 -4.13 0.69 -5.85
N SER A 172 -3.34 0.14 -4.93
CA SER A 172 -3.52 -1.23 -4.44
C SER A 172 -4.90 -1.43 -3.83
N ASN A 173 -5.34 -0.52 -2.96
CA ASN A 173 -6.67 -0.61 -2.33
C ASN A 173 -7.82 -0.53 -3.34
N LYS A 174 -7.65 0.21 -4.43
CA LYS A 174 -8.64 0.35 -5.50
C LYS A 174 -8.65 -0.83 -6.45
N GLU A 175 -7.49 -1.31 -6.85
CA GLU A 175 -7.36 -2.28 -7.95
C GLU A 175 -7.36 -3.73 -7.49
N THR A 176 -6.79 -4.03 -6.31
CA THR A 176 -6.72 -5.41 -5.80
C THR A 176 -8.11 -6.08 -5.73
N PRO A 177 -9.18 -5.46 -5.23
CA PRO A 177 -10.51 -6.08 -5.23
C PRO A 177 -11.03 -6.40 -6.62
N ILE A 178 -10.72 -5.56 -7.61
CA ILE A 178 -11.13 -5.75 -9.02
C ILE A 178 -10.43 -6.96 -9.61
N TYR A 179 -9.10 -7.06 -9.43
CA TYR A 179 -8.33 -8.20 -9.93
C TYR A 179 -8.73 -9.52 -9.25
N VAL A 180 -8.98 -9.50 -7.95
CA VAL A 180 -9.49 -10.66 -7.22
C VAL A 180 -10.85 -11.09 -7.76
N LEU A 181 -11.76 -10.16 -8.03
CA LEU A 181 -13.08 -10.46 -8.61
C LEU A 181 -12.93 -11.09 -10.01
N ILE A 182 -12.07 -10.54 -10.85
CA ILE A 182 -11.79 -11.10 -12.19
C ILE A 182 -11.24 -12.52 -12.05
N ALA A 183 -10.29 -12.75 -11.15
CA ALA A 183 -9.72 -14.06 -10.89
C ALA A 183 -10.78 -15.08 -10.42
N VAL A 184 -11.68 -14.68 -9.55
CA VAL A 184 -12.81 -15.52 -9.07
C VAL A 184 -13.74 -15.88 -10.23
N ILE A 185 -14.09 -14.91 -11.09
CA ILE A 185 -14.95 -15.16 -12.26
C ILE A 185 -14.29 -16.15 -13.22
N LEU A 186 -13.02 -15.92 -13.57
CA LEU A 186 -12.28 -16.82 -14.46
C LEU A 186 -12.13 -18.22 -13.87
N SER A 187 -11.82 -18.32 -12.57
CA SER A 187 -11.76 -19.60 -11.86
C SER A 187 -13.10 -20.32 -11.85
N THR A 188 -14.20 -19.60 -11.70
CA THR A 188 -15.56 -20.17 -11.74
C THR A 188 -15.84 -20.77 -13.12
N ILE A 189 -15.47 -20.06 -14.20
CA ILE A 189 -15.66 -20.54 -15.57
C ILE A 189 -14.83 -21.80 -15.81
N VAL A 190 -13.55 -21.81 -15.42
CA VAL A 190 -12.68 -22.97 -15.59
C VAL A 190 -13.19 -24.18 -14.81
N LEU A 191 -13.59 -24.00 -13.57
CA LEU A 191 -14.15 -25.06 -12.73
C LEU A 191 -15.48 -25.58 -13.30
N ALA A 192 -16.35 -24.71 -13.80
CA ALA A 192 -17.62 -25.12 -14.41
C ALA A 192 -17.43 -25.90 -15.71
N LEU A 193 -16.36 -25.62 -16.45
CA LEU A 193 -16.00 -26.39 -17.66
C LEU A 193 -15.29 -27.72 -17.34
N ALA A 194 -14.57 -27.78 -16.21
CA ALA A 194 -13.84 -28.97 -15.78
C ALA A 194 -14.72 -29.97 -15.02
N MET A 195 -15.86 -29.54 -14.50
CA MET A 195 -16.76 -30.34 -13.67
C MET A 195 -18.15 -30.42 -14.32
N ASP A 196 -18.78 -31.58 -14.25
CA ASP A 196 -20.12 -31.82 -14.81
C ASP A 196 -21.26 -31.16 -14.00
N SER A 197 -20.95 -30.26 -13.09
CA SER A 197 -21.90 -29.59 -12.20
C SER A 197 -21.56 -28.13 -11.99
N ALA A 198 -22.52 -27.22 -12.12
CA ALA A 198 -22.37 -25.80 -11.81
C ALA A 198 -22.38 -25.46 -10.32
N ILE A 199 -22.81 -26.38 -9.45
CA ILE A 199 -22.91 -26.15 -8.01
C ILE A 199 -21.59 -26.42 -7.28
N ILE A 200 -20.83 -27.41 -7.74
CA ILE A 200 -19.57 -27.83 -7.13
C ILE A 200 -18.52 -26.71 -7.10
N PRO A 201 -18.30 -25.95 -8.20
CA PRO A 201 -17.42 -24.78 -8.21
C PRO A 201 -17.71 -23.78 -7.12
N VAL A 202 -18.98 -23.54 -6.78
CA VAL A 202 -19.38 -22.60 -5.73
C VAL A 202 -18.88 -23.06 -4.34
N PHE A 203 -18.98 -24.34 -4.03
CA PHE A 203 -18.47 -24.88 -2.76
C PHE A 203 -16.95 -24.84 -2.68
N PHE A 204 -16.25 -25.08 -3.81
CA PHE A 204 -14.79 -24.96 -3.84
C PHE A 204 -14.34 -23.52 -3.63
N LEU A 205 -14.95 -22.58 -4.35
CA LEU A 205 -14.63 -21.15 -4.19
C LEU A 205 -14.94 -20.65 -2.78
N LEU A 206 -16.03 -21.14 -2.16
CA LEU A 206 -16.35 -20.84 -0.77
C LEU A 206 -15.25 -21.36 0.18
N SER A 207 -14.79 -22.59 -0.02
CA SER A 207 -13.71 -23.19 0.77
C SER A 207 -12.40 -22.45 0.59
N ILE A 208 -12.06 -22.06 -0.65
CA ILE A 208 -10.86 -21.27 -0.95
C ILE A 208 -10.98 -19.88 -0.30
N GLY A 209 -12.14 -19.24 -0.39
CA GLY A 209 -12.39 -17.95 0.26
C GLY A 209 -12.19 -18.01 1.78
N MET A 210 -12.69 -19.09 2.44
CA MET A 210 -12.42 -19.34 3.85
C MET A 210 -10.92 -19.48 4.13
N ALA A 211 -10.21 -20.23 3.32
CA ALA A 211 -8.76 -20.41 3.46
C ALA A 211 -7.98 -19.11 3.30
N ILE A 212 -8.38 -18.23 2.38
CA ILE A 212 -7.81 -16.88 2.21
C ILE A 212 -8.03 -16.04 3.48
N VAL A 213 -9.24 -16.05 4.03
CA VAL A 213 -9.56 -15.30 5.26
C VAL A 213 -8.73 -15.82 6.45
N TYR A 214 -8.53 -17.13 6.57
CA TYR A 214 -7.66 -17.68 7.62
C TYR A 214 -6.20 -17.27 7.44
N ASN A 215 -5.67 -17.38 6.21
CA ASN A 215 -4.30 -17.01 5.90
C ASN A 215 -4.05 -15.54 6.22
N LEU A 216 -4.89 -14.64 5.73
CA LEU A 216 -4.73 -13.21 5.95
C LEU A 216 -4.99 -12.83 7.43
N GLY A 217 -5.97 -13.47 8.09
CA GLY A 217 -6.31 -13.20 9.48
C GLY A 217 -5.24 -13.64 10.49
N THR A 218 -4.48 -14.69 10.18
CA THR A 218 -3.38 -15.12 11.06
C THR A 218 -2.20 -14.18 11.10
N ASN A 219 -2.09 -13.24 10.16
CA ASN A 219 -1.01 -12.23 10.17
C ASN A 219 -1.12 -11.23 11.33
N VAL A 220 -2.26 -11.15 12.01
CA VAL A 220 -2.40 -10.35 13.24
C VAL A 220 -1.34 -10.72 14.30
N PHE A 221 -0.91 -11.98 14.36
CA PHE A 221 0.16 -12.42 15.26
C PHE A 221 1.54 -11.86 14.91
N LYS A 222 1.73 -11.39 13.67
CA LYS A 222 2.96 -10.72 13.21
C LYS A 222 2.86 -9.20 13.29
N GLY A 223 1.64 -8.66 13.51
CA GLY A 223 1.34 -7.24 13.55
C GLY A 223 1.13 -6.59 12.18
N GLU A 224 1.89 -6.99 11.19
CA GLU A 224 1.80 -6.42 9.84
C GLU A 224 2.02 -7.45 8.73
N ILE A 225 1.59 -7.09 7.52
CA ILE A 225 1.80 -7.85 6.28
C ILE A 225 2.20 -6.89 5.16
N SER A 226 3.11 -7.31 4.28
CA SER A 226 3.41 -6.57 3.06
C SER A 226 2.20 -6.52 2.12
N TYR A 227 1.98 -5.37 1.48
CA TYR A 227 0.95 -5.23 0.44
C TYR A 227 1.15 -6.22 -0.72
N VAL A 228 2.41 -6.49 -1.10
CA VAL A 228 2.75 -7.48 -2.13
C VAL A 228 2.35 -8.89 -1.67
N THR A 229 2.71 -9.24 -0.43
CA THR A 229 2.36 -10.54 0.15
C THR A 229 0.84 -10.71 0.27
N GLN A 230 0.12 -9.67 0.67
CA GLN A 230 -1.34 -9.69 0.77
C GLN A 230 -2.01 -9.96 -0.58
N ALA A 231 -1.59 -9.25 -1.63
CA ALA A 231 -2.12 -9.42 -2.98
C ALA A 231 -1.79 -10.81 -3.55
N LEU A 232 -0.51 -11.23 -3.43
CA LEU A 232 -0.06 -12.54 -3.91
C LEU A 232 -0.69 -13.70 -3.15
N ALA A 233 -0.86 -13.60 -1.83
CA ALA A 233 -1.46 -14.65 -1.02
C ALA A 233 -2.86 -15.00 -1.50
N ALA A 234 -3.70 -14.03 -1.82
CA ALA A 234 -5.05 -14.26 -2.33
C ALA A 234 -5.04 -14.96 -3.69
N VAL A 235 -4.21 -14.49 -4.63
CA VAL A 235 -4.15 -15.05 -6.00
C VAL A 235 -3.50 -16.44 -6.01
N LEU A 236 -2.40 -16.64 -5.29
CA LEU A 236 -1.74 -17.94 -5.20
C LEU A 236 -2.60 -18.97 -4.48
N GLN A 237 -3.30 -18.56 -3.41
CA GLN A 237 -4.22 -19.44 -2.70
C GLN A 237 -5.34 -19.91 -3.64
N LEU A 238 -5.91 -19.00 -4.44
CA LEU A 238 -6.94 -19.35 -5.41
C LEU A 238 -6.41 -20.36 -6.43
N GLY A 239 -5.26 -20.09 -7.08
CA GLY A 239 -4.69 -20.95 -8.12
C GLY A 239 -4.30 -22.34 -7.59
N VAL A 240 -3.45 -22.39 -6.55
CA VAL A 240 -2.93 -23.67 -6.03
C VAL A 240 -4.02 -24.53 -5.41
N THR A 241 -4.97 -23.93 -4.65
CA THR A 241 -6.02 -24.71 -3.98
C THR A 241 -7.05 -25.21 -4.99
N MET A 242 -7.26 -24.49 -6.10
CA MET A 242 -8.17 -24.92 -7.15
C MET A 242 -7.71 -26.22 -7.79
N ASP A 243 -6.42 -26.37 -8.12
CA ASP A 243 -5.88 -27.59 -8.71
C ASP A 243 -6.05 -28.81 -7.82
N TYR A 244 -5.79 -28.67 -6.51
CA TYR A 244 -6.03 -29.73 -5.53
C TYR A 244 -7.51 -30.09 -5.40
N SER A 245 -8.40 -29.11 -5.52
CA SER A 245 -9.84 -29.32 -5.43
C SER A 245 -10.37 -30.12 -6.62
N ILE A 246 -9.89 -29.81 -7.83
CA ILE A 246 -10.22 -30.54 -9.06
C ILE A 246 -9.73 -31.99 -8.96
N PHE A 247 -8.49 -32.19 -8.53
CA PHE A 247 -7.94 -33.54 -8.36
C PHE A 247 -8.72 -34.36 -7.32
N LEU A 248 -9.08 -33.75 -6.17
CA LEU A 248 -9.84 -34.41 -5.14
C LEU A 248 -11.24 -34.82 -5.61
N TRP A 249 -11.87 -33.96 -6.43
CA TRP A 249 -13.19 -34.24 -6.99
C TRP A 249 -13.17 -35.44 -7.94
N HIS A 250 -12.26 -35.46 -8.91
CA HIS A 250 -12.14 -36.60 -9.84
C HIS A 250 -11.82 -37.91 -9.10
N SER A 251 -10.96 -37.85 -8.08
CA SER A 251 -10.66 -39.03 -7.24
C SER A 251 -11.84 -39.49 -6.39
N TYR A 252 -12.88 -38.67 -6.21
CA TYR A 252 -14.11 -39.03 -5.51
C TYR A 252 -15.15 -39.64 -6.46
N GLU A 253 -15.17 -39.24 -7.73
CA GLU A 253 -16.07 -39.75 -8.76
C GLU A 253 -15.68 -41.18 -9.24
N ASP A 254 -14.37 -41.53 -9.25
CA ASP A 254 -13.81 -42.84 -9.54
C ASP A 254 -14.08 -43.83 -8.37
#